data_89ceb9660096bbb7cd1ed2d7e564015d
#
_entry.id   89ceb9660096bbb7cd1ed2d7e564015d
#
_cell.length_a   1.000
_cell.length_b   1.000
_cell.length_c   1.000
_cell.angle_alpha   90.00
_cell.angle_beta   90.00
_cell.angle_gamma   90.00
#
_symmetry.space_group_name_H-M   'P 1'
#
loop_
_entity.id
_entity.type
_entity.pdbx_description
1 polymer ?
#
loop_
_entity_poly.entity_id
_entity_poly.type
_entity_poly.pdbx_seq_one_letter_code
_entity_poly.pdbx_strand_id
1 'polypeptide(L)'
;MKESKYLEWKEDVTNTFLKTVSAYANYEGGTIEFGRNDKGEIVGLDDIRQACLNIENKINDSIAPMPDYSIQIKGRIIVLEVSAGIAKPYFYKGKAYKRSDTATIEVDNIELKRLALEGANKYYEQLKSEKQDLRFTYLESCLKEILKIDRLSEDILKTLNFYVDGNSYNNAAALFADENDFSGIDMARFGDSINIFLDRKSFVNVSVLAQFAEAIKIFELYYQYEQIEGQVREKKYLIPSDAYREAVANALIHRTWDINSNIRILMYKDKIEISSPGGLPSGISKDEYLNGRVSVLRNPTLANIFYRLKYVEIFGTGVRRIIEAYRDYIVKPDFLINENTITIVLPVINTSGKMTTDEQKLVDVFTKTSVLSSSEMVELAGFNKAKTLRLAQSLIDKGILKREGEGRATGYSLN
;
A
#
# COMPACT_ATOMS: atom_id res chain seq x y z
N MET A 1 0.59 -5.13 -30.02
CA MET A 1 1.34 -4.87 -28.77
C MET A 1 1.82 -3.43 -28.85
N LYS A 2 2.00 -2.72 -27.75
CA LYS A 2 2.52 -1.35 -27.74
C LYS A 2 3.65 -1.28 -26.72
N GLU A 3 4.56 -0.32 -26.88
CA GLU A 3 5.54 0.00 -25.83
C GLU A 3 4.84 0.27 -24.49
N SER A 4 5.52 -0.01 -23.42
CA SER A 4 5.00 0.14 -22.04
C SER A 4 6.13 0.43 -21.07
N LYS A 5 5.81 0.60 -19.81
CA LYS A 5 6.80 0.71 -18.74
C LYS A 5 7.83 -0.44 -18.73
N TYR A 6 7.43 -1.64 -19.21
CA TYR A 6 8.25 -2.87 -19.16
C TYR A 6 8.73 -3.34 -20.55
N LEU A 7 8.34 -2.68 -21.63
CA LEU A 7 8.71 -3.04 -22.99
C LEU A 7 9.11 -1.81 -23.78
N GLU A 8 10.30 -1.86 -24.37
CA GLU A 8 10.81 -0.84 -25.28
C GLU A 8 11.24 -1.46 -26.60
N TRP A 9 10.94 -0.79 -27.73
CA TRP A 9 11.37 -1.17 -29.07
C TRP A 9 12.50 -0.28 -29.55
N LYS A 10 13.43 -0.87 -30.27
CA LYS A 10 14.53 -0.17 -30.93
C LYS A 10 14.72 -0.75 -32.32
N GLU A 11 14.74 0.13 -33.31
CA GLU A 11 15.02 -0.25 -34.67
C GLU A 11 16.48 -0.72 -34.82
N ASP A 12 17.42 0.02 -34.18
CA ASP A 12 18.86 -0.22 -34.19
C ASP A 12 19.48 -0.23 -32.82
N VAL A 13 20.75 -0.73 -32.71
CA VAL A 13 21.54 -0.74 -31.49
C VAL A 13 22.25 0.62 -31.29
N THR A 14 21.56 1.64 -30.83
CA THR A 14 22.09 2.95 -30.47
C THR A 14 22.35 3.02 -28.96
N ASN A 15 23.19 3.96 -28.49
CA ASN A 15 23.51 4.09 -27.06
C ASN A 15 22.32 4.51 -26.17
N THR A 16 21.19 4.88 -26.77
CA THR A 16 20.00 5.33 -26.03
C THR A 16 19.40 4.24 -25.15
N PHE A 17 19.49 2.95 -25.58
CA PHE A 17 18.97 1.81 -24.80
C PHE A 17 19.66 1.65 -23.46
N LEU A 18 20.89 2.13 -23.27
CA LEU A 18 21.61 2.03 -22.01
C LEU A 18 20.95 2.81 -20.87
N LYS A 19 20.23 3.90 -21.17
CA LYS A 19 19.40 4.59 -20.17
C LYS A 19 18.28 3.67 -19.69
N THR A 20 17.65 2.93 -20.61
CA THR A 20 16.57 1.99 -20.31
C THR A 20 17.08 0.77 -19.57
N VAL A 21 18.28 0.27 -19.88
CA VAL A 21 18.96 -0.77 -19.08
C VAL A 21 19.16 -0.30 -17.64
N SER A 22 19.70 0.92 -17.44
CA SER A 22 19.82 1.51 -16.10
C SER A 22 18.45 1.62 -15.41
N ALA A 23 17.42 2.06 -16.11
CA ALA A 23 16.09 2.20 -15.56
C ALA A 23 15.49 0.84 -15.13
N TYR A 24 15.61 -0.19 -15.95
CA TYR A 24 15.14 -1.53 -15.63
C TYR A 24 15.89 -2.15 -14.47
N ALA A 25 17.22 -2.04 -14.45
CA ALA A 25 18.05 -2.55 -13.35
C ALA A 25 17.74 -1.84 -12.00
N ASN A 26 17.41 -0.56 -12.05
CA ASN A 26 17.06 0.20 -10.83
C ASN A 26 15.66 -0.10 -10.28
N TYR A 27 14.73 -0.59 -11.10
CA TYR A 27 13.33 -0.76 -10.68
C TYR A 27 12.83 -2.20 -10.92
N GLU A 28 11.82 -2.38 -11.77
CA GLU A 28 11.07 -3.65 -11.85
C GLU A 28 11.58 -4.60 -12.96
N GLY A 29 12.67 -4.22 -13.62
CA GLY A 29 13.12 -4.96 -14.80
C GLY A 29 12.30 -4.63 -16.05
N GLY A 30 12.63 -5.30 -17.16
CA GLY A 30 11.90 -5.11 -18.42
C GLY A 30 12.64 -5.69 -19.62
N THR A 31 12.02 -5.51 -20.78
CA THR A 31 12.46 -6.08 -22.06
C THR A 31 12.72 -4.99 -23.08
N ILE A 32 13.83 -5.09 -23.81
CA ILE A 32 14.13 -4.26 -24.97
C ILE A 32 14.23 -5.18 -26.20
N GLU A 33 13.42 -4.91 -27.21
CA GLU A 33 13.47 -5.64 -28.48
C GLU A 33 14.15 -4.78 -29.57
N PHE A 34 15.26 -5.23 -30.11
CA PHE A 34 15.99 -4.58 -31.20
C PHE A 34 15.60 -5.19 -32.54
N GLY A 35 15.50 -4.37 -33.57
CA GLY A 35 15.00 -4.74 -34.91
C GLY A 35 13.50 -4.54 -35.04
N ARG A 36 12.87 -3.70 -34.17
CA ARG A 36 11.48 -3.26 -34.28
C ARG A 36 11.39 -1.74 -34.41
N ASN A 37 10.51 -1.28 -35.24
CA ASN A 37 10.18 0.15 -35.34
C ASN A 37 9.14 0.57 -34.31
N ASP A 38 8.85 1.87 -34.21
CA ASP A 38 7.89 2.45 -33.23
C ASP A 38 6.43 1.95 -33.45
N LYS A 39 6.13 1.32 -34.56
CA LYS A 39 4.82 0.69 -34.80
C LYS A 39 4.77 -0.77 -34.33
N GLY A 40 5.90 -1.31 -33.87
CA GLY A 40 6.04 -2.71 -33.45
C GLY A 40 6.25 -3.70 -34.62
N GLU A 41 6.49 -3.20 -35.83
CA GLU A 41 6.78 -4.03 -36.99
C GLU A 41 8.24 -4.49 -36.94
N ILE A 42 8.48 -5.74 -37.36
CA ILE A 42 9.84 -6.29 -37.43
C ILE A 42 10.51 -5.77 -38.70
N VAL A 43 11.48 -4.89 -38.52
CA VAL A 43 12.38 -4.45 -39.60
C VAL A 43 13.62 -5.34 -39.69
N GLY A 44 14.03 -5.90 -38.56
CA GLY A 44 15.17 -6.80 -38.45
C GLY A 44 16.51 -6.08 -38.37
N LEU A 45 17.54 -6.79 -37.92
CA LEU A 45 18.93 -6.32 -37.89
C LEU A 45 19.74 -7.01 -38.97
N ASP A 46 20.67 -6.28 -39.62
CA ASP A 46 21.48 -6.79 -40.72
C ASP A 46 22.47 -7.88 -40.27
N ASP A 47 23.33 -7.56 -39.26
CA ASP A 47 24.23 -8.52 -38.65
C ASP A 47 23.83 -8.75 -37.19
N ILE A 48 23.00 -9.75 -36.98
CA ILE A 48 22.43 -10.03 -35.65
C ILE A 48 23.46 -10.52 -34.63
N ARG A 49 24.52 -11.23 -35.10
CA ARG A 49 25.58 -11.69 -34.18
C ARG A 49 26.46 -10.55 -33.71
N GLN A 50 26.85 -9.67 -34.65
CA GLN A 50 27.62 -8.47 -34.33
C GLN A 50 26.80 -7.51 -33.43
N ALA A 51 25.50 -7.35 -33.71
CA ALA A 51 24.60 -6.55 -32.90
C ALA A 51 24.50 -7.09 -31.47
N CYS A 52 24.42 -8.42 -31.29
CA CYS A 52 24.39 -9.06 -29.98
C CYS A 52 25.68 -8.74 -29.18
N LEU A 53 26.85 -8.96 -29.77
CA LEU A 53 28.14 -8.62 -29.14
C LEU A 53 28.26 -7.13 -28.80
N ASN A 54 27.74 -6.27 -29.68
CA ASN A 54 27.74 -4.82 -29.46
C ASN A 54 26.84 -4.42 -28.27
N ILE A 55 25.67 -5.04 -28.10
CA ILE A 55 24.80 -4.83 -26.94
C ILE A 55 25.50 -5.23 -25.66
N GLU A 56 26.07 -6.44 -25.64
CA GLU A 56 26.82 -6.98 -24.49
C GLU A 56 27.97 -6.06 -24.06
N ASN A 57 28.86 -5.72 -25.01
CA ASN A 57 29.99 -4.84 -24.75
C ASN A 57 29.53 -3.47 -24.23
N LYS A 58 28.53 -2.85 -24.86
CA LYS A 58 27.99 -1.55 -24.44
C LYS A 58 27.42 -1.58 -23.01
N ILE A 59 26.73 -2.63 -22.61
CA ILE A 59 26.22 -2.78 -21.23
C ILE A 59 27.39 -2.90 -20.28
N ASN A 60 28.29 -3.84 -20.54
CA ASN A 60 29.45 -4.15 -19.69
C ASN A 60 30.37 -2.95 -19.47
N ASP A 61 30.58 -2.15 -20.52
CA ASP A 61 31.49 -0.99 -20.49
C ASP A 61 30.83 0.27 -19.90
N SER A 62 29.51 0.35 -19.88
CA SER A 62 28.82 1.63 -19.65
C SER A 62 27.92 1.64 -18.41
N ILE A 63 27.45 0.50 -17.92
CA ILE A 63 26.57 0.40 -16.75
C ILE A 63 27.35 -0.07 -15.54
N ALA A 64 27.26 0.67 -14.46
CA ALA A 64 27.88 0.30 -13.18
C ALA A 64 26.88 0.49 -12.01
N PRO A 65 26.76 -0.49 -11.09
CA PRO A 65 27.29 -1.84 -11.17
C PRO A 65 26.80 -2.63 -12.39
N MET A 66 27.38 -3.80 -12.65
CA MET A 66 26.93 -4.70 -13.72
C MET A 66 25.51 -5.19 -13.46
N PRO A 67 24.55 -4.94 -14.38
CA PRO A 67 23.20 -5.44 -14.23
C PRO A 67 23.09 -6.94 -14.56
N ASP A 68 22.07 -7.60 -14.06
CA ASP A 68 21.69 -8.96 -14.47
C ASP A 68 20.79 -8.86 -15.71
N TYR A 69 21.19 -9.53 -16.79
CA TYR A 69 20.45 -9.53 -18.05
C TYR A 69 20.64 -10.82 -18.83
N SER A 70 19.70 -11.09 -19.73
CA SER A 70 19.81 -12.16 -20.72
C SER A 70 19.54 -11.63 -22.13
N ILE A 71 20.20 -12.20 -23.13
CA ILE A 71 20.03 -11.86 -24.54
C ILE A 71 19.58 -13.11 -25.30
N GLN A 72 18.51 -12.98 -26.08
CA GLN A 72 17.96 -14.03 -26.91
C GLN A 72 17.81 -13.53 -28.36
N ILE A 73 18.26 -14.32 -29.31
CA ILE A 73 18.04 -14.07 -30.75
C ILE A 73 16.74 -14.77 -31.18
N LYS A 74 15.78 -14.00 -31.69
CA LYS A 74 14.50 -14.52 -32.18
C LYS A 74 14.32 -14.13 -33.65
N GLY A 75 14.80 -14.97 -34.54
CA GLY A 75 14.79 -14.71 -35.99
C GLY A 75 15.67 -13.51 -36.34
N ARG A 76 15.07 -12.40 -36.77
CA ARG A 76 15.79 -11.15 -37.14
C ARG A 76 15.78 -10.07 -36.03
N ILE A 77 15.33 -10.39 -34.83
CA ILE A 77 15.31 -9.47 -33.69
C ILE A 77 16.15 -10.03 -32.56
N ILE A 78 16.65 -9.13 -31.69
CA ILE A 78 17.28 -9.44 -30.42
C ILE A 78 16.35 -9.00 -29.30
N VAL A 79 16.12 -9.90 -28.34
CA VAL A 79 15.37 -9.65 -27.11
C VAL A 79 16.35 -9.58 -25.96
N LEU A 80 16.50 -8.41 -25.37
CA LEU A 80 17.28 -8.14 -24.14
C LEU A 80 16.32 -8.08 -22.96
N GLU A 81 16.42 -9.01 -22.05
CA GLU A 81 15.69 -8.99 -20.77
C GLU A 81 16.64 -8.53 -19.68
N VAL A 82 16.25 -7.48 -18.95
CA VAL A 82 17.02 -6.91 -17.84
C VAL A 82 16.23 -7.16 -16.55
N SER A 83 16.86 -7.82 -15.58
CA SER A 83 16.26 -8.07 -14.27
C SER A 83 16.35 -6.84 -13.37
N ALA A 84 15.42 -6.71 -12.41
CA ALA A 84 15.57 -5.78 -11.30
C ALA A 84 16.81 -6.16 -10.48
N GLY A 85 17.75 -5.23 -10.38
CA GLY A 85 19.01 -5.46 -9.69
C GLY A 85 18.96 -5.20 -8.20
N ILE A 86 19.84 -5.84 -7.43
CA ILE A 86 19.95 -5.69 -5.98
C ILE A 86 21.02 -4.67 -5.56
N ALA A 87 22.04 -4.44 -6.39
CA ALA A 87 23.17 -3.56 -6.09
C ALA A 87 22.92 -2.09 -6.54
N LYS A 88 21.70 -1.60 -6.33
CA LYS A 88 21.28 -0.24 -6.69
C LYS A 88 22.13 0.85 -6.01
N PRO A 89 22.28 2.03 -6.65
CA PRO A 89 21.79 2.43 -7.96
C PRO A 89 22.69 1.99 -9.13
N TYR A 90 22.08 1.60 -10.25
CA TYR A 90 22.75 1.29 -11.51
C TYR A 90 22.87 2.54 -12.35
N PHE A 91 24.10 2.94 -12.67
CA PHE A 91 24.39 4.19 -13.36
C PHE A 91 24.74 3.96 -14.83
N TYR A 92 24.26 4.87 -15.68
CA TYR A 92 24.77 5.11 -17.01
C TYR A 92 25.32 6.53 -17.09
N LYS A 93 26.61 6.70 -17.42
CA LYS A 93 27.29 8.00 -17.45
C LYS A 93 27.11 8.83 -16.18
N GLY A 94 27.21 8.18 -15.02
CA GLY A 94 27.08 8.82 -13.71
C GLY A 94 25.66 9.23 -13.31
N LYS A 95 24.64 8.81 -14.06
CA LYS A 95 23.23 9.11 -13.83
C LYS A 95 22.42 7.83 -13.70
N ALA A 96 21.46 7.80 -12.76
CA ALA A 96 20.47 6.74 -12.64
C ALA A 96 19.18 7.15 -13.37
N TYR A 97 18.48 6.17 -13.90
CA TYR A 97 17.28 6.39 -14.71
C TYR A 97 16.09 5.58 -14.20
N LYS A 98 14.87 6.05 -14.53
CA LYS A 98 13.60 5.34 -14.32
C LYS A 98 12.74 5.37 -15.58
N ARG A 99 11.77 4.45 -15.66
CA ARG A 99 10.72 4.49 -16.68
C ARG A 99 9.53 5.31 -16.18
N SER A 100 9.10 6.26 -17.00
CA SER A 100 7.85 6.99 -16.82
C SER A 100 6.99 6.68 -18.04
N ASP A 101 6.14 5.64 -17.91
CA ASP A 101 5.40 5.03 -19.01
C ASP A 101 6.36 4.55 -20.13
N THR A 102 6.33 5.14 -21.31
CA THR A 102 7.22 4.80 -22.44
C THR A 102 8.52 5.62 -22.46
N ALA A 103 8.66 6.66 -21.64
CA ALA A 103 9.87 7.49 -21.60
C ALA A 103 10.86 7.03 -20.53
N THR A 104 12.16 7.12 -20.82
CA THR A 104 13.24 6.94 -19.83
C THR A 104 13.75 8.30 -19.37
N ILE A 105 13.58 8.60 -18.09
CA ILE A 105 13.96 9.88 -17.47
C ILE A 105 15.00 9.67 -16.37
N GLU A 106 15.80 10.70 -16.08
CA GLU A 106 16.74 10.71 -14.97
C GLU A 106 15.98 10.78 -13.63
N VAL A 107 16.42 10.03 -12.64
CA VAL A 107 15.88 10.09 -11.28
C VAL A 107 16.35 11.37 -10.59
N ASP A 108 15.50 11.94 -9.74
CA ASP A 108 15.87 13.07 -8.91
C ASP A 108 16.74 12.66 -7.72
N ASN A 109 17.26 13.65 -6.98
CA ASN A 109 18.17 13.43 -5.86
C ASN A 109 17.51 12.63 -4.71
N ILE A 110 16.18 12.73 -4.53
CA ILE A 110 15.48 12.02 -3.47
C ILE A 110 15.36 10.54 -3.85
N GLU A 111 14.95 10.26 -5.07
CA GLU A 111 14.89 8.89 -5.60
C GLU A 111 16.29 8.25 -5.64
N LEU A 112 17.33 9.00 -5.99
CA LEU A 112 18.72 8.50 -5.99
C LEU A 112 19.15 8.06 -4.58
N LYS A 113 18.83 8.84 -3.54
CA LYS A 113 19.08 8.47 -2.15
C LYS A 113 18.33 7.19 -1.76
N ARG A 114 17.08 7.04 -2.20
CA ARG A 114 16.28 5.82 -1.94
C ARG A 114 16.89 4.60 -2.59
N LEU A 115 17.28 4.68 -3.86
CA LEU A 115 17.98 3.61 -4.56
C LEU A 115 19.29 3.20 -3.84
N ALA A 116 20.06 4.17 -3.37
CA ALA A 116 21.28 3.90 -2.63
C ALA A 116 21.00 3.19 -1.28
N LEU A 117 19.97 3.57 -0.57
CA LEU A 117 19.54 2.89 0.66
C LEU A 117 19.06 1.46 0.36
N GLU A 118 18.27 1.27 -0.67
CA GLU A 118 17.78 -0.04 -1.10
C GLU A 118 18.94 -0.96 -1.46
N GLY A 119 19.90 -0.50 -2.27
CA GLY A 119 21.09 -1.26 -2.61
C GLY A 119 22.01 -1.57 -1.43
N ALA A 120 22.01 -0.73 -0.40
CA ALA A 120 22.72 -0.98 0.86
C ALA A 120 21.92 -1.83 1.86
N ASN A 121 20.70 -2.26 1.50
CA ASN A 121 19.74 -2.93 2.37
C ASN A 121 19.50 -2.15 3.68
N LYS A 122 19.39 -0.81 3.57
CA LYS A 122 19.15 0.11 4.69
C LYS A 122 17.81 0.82 4.50
N TYR A 123 17.22 1.20 5.62
CA TYR A 123 15.96 1.93 5.68
C TYR A 123 16.20 3.37 6.13
N TYR A 124 15.35 4.31 5.69
CA TYR A 124 15.44 5.72 6.09
C TYR A 124 15.42 5.90 7.61
N GLU A 125 14.60 5.13 8.32
CA GLU A 125 14.50 5.16 9.78
C GLU A 125 15.80 4.77 10.51
N GLN A 126 16.72 4.06 9.84
CA GLN A 126 18.01 3.62 10.40
C GLN A 126 19.12 4.65 10.21
N LEU A 127 18.89 5.69 9.41
CA LEU A 127 19.88 6.77 9.23
C LEU A 127 19.99 7.58 10.52
N LYS A 128 21.20 8.13 10.74
CA LYS A 128 21.44 9.03 11.87
C LYS A 128 20.47 10.22 11.82
N SER A 129 19.80 10.47 12.94
CA SER A 129 18.95 11.63 13.10
C SER A 129 19.77 12.91 13.22
N GLU A 130 19.28 14.00 12.68
CA GLU A 130 19.87 15.33 12.86
C GLU A 130 19.74 15.79 14.34
N LYS A 131 18.58 15.50 14.95
CA LYS A 131 18.30 15.80 16.34
C LYS A 131 18.78 14.68 17.26
N GLN A 132 19.66 15.00 18.21
CA GLN A 132 20.27 14.04 19.13
C GLN A 132 19.86 14.24 20.60
N ASP A 133 19.30 15.41 20.95
CA ASP A 133 18.71 15.65 22.27
C ASP A 133 17.25 15.19 22.25
N LEU A 134 17.05 13.88 22.43
CA LEU A 134 15.74 13.24 22.34
C LEU A 134 15.23 12.85 23.72
N ARG A 135 13.95 13.10 23.97
CA ARG A 135 13.21 12.66 25.16
C ARG A 135 12.09 11.71 24.78
N PHE A 136 11.83 10.71 25.61
CA PHE A 136 10.95 9.60 25.31
C PHE A 136 9.90 9.37 26.42
N THR A 137 9.37 10.44 27.02
CA THR A 137 8.42 10.35 28.15
C THR A 137 7.15 9.61 27.73
N TYR A 138 6.63 9.91 26.54
CA TYR A 138 5.43 9.27 26.03
C TYR A 138 5.67 7.79 25.72
N LEU A 139 6.79 7.46 25.05
CA LEU A 139 7.18 6.06 24.77
C LEU A 139 7.35 5.27 26.07
N GLU A 140 8.03 5.85 27.07
CA GLU A 140 8.22 5.22 28.37
C GLU A 140 6.90 4.90 29.05
N SER A 141 5.93 5.83 29.00
CA SER A 141 4.60 5.60 29.58
C SER A 141 3.87 4.43 28.89
N CYS A 142 3.92 4.35 27.56
CA CYS A 142 3.31 3.24 26.80
C CYS A 142 3.98 1.90 27.14
N LEU A 143 5.31 1.86 27.22
CA LEU A 143 6.04 0.64 27.53
C LEU A 143 5.79 0.19 28.99
N LYS A 144 5.70 1.11 29.95
CA LYS A 144 5.31 0.83 31.33
C LYS A 144 3.91 0.24 31.42
N GLU A 145 2.97 0.82 30.72
CA GLU A 145 1.57 0.37 30.72
C GLU A 145 1.41 -1.03 30.12
N ILE A 146 2.01 -1.28 28.95
CA ILE A 146 1.77 -2.50 28.18
C ILE A 146 2.75 -3.61 28.53
N LEU A 147 4.06 -3.30 28.60
CA LEU A 147 5.12 -4.28 28.80
C LEU A 147 5.57 -4.37 30.29
N LYS A 148 5.03 -3.53 31.16
CA LYS A 148 5.31 -3.52 32.60
C LYS A 148 6.80 -3.32 32.95
N ILE A 149 7.52 -2.52 32.14
CA ILE A 149 8.89 -2.13 32.45
C ILE A 149 8.91 -1.13 33.63
N ASP A 150 9.97 -1.12 34.41
CA ASP A 150 10.13 -0.15 35.53
C ASP A 150 10.50 1.24 35.00
N ARG A 151 11.45 1.31 34.07
CA ARG A 151 11.94 2.54 33.46
C ARG A 151 12.50 2.27 32.07
N LEU A 152 12.52 3.29 31.23
CA LEU A 152 13.18 3.25 29.93
C LEU A 152 14.70 3.39 30.11
N SER A 153 15.42 2.28 30.02
CA SER A 153 16.89 2.24 30.12
C SER A 153 17.55 2.34 28.76
N GLU A 154 18.84 2.67 28.74
CA GLU A 154 19.65 2.65 27.52
C GLU A 154 19.66 1.27 26.83
N ASP A 155 19.67 0.17 27.61
CA ASP A 155 19.61 -1.19 27.07
C ASP A 155 18.28 -1.46 26.35
N ILE A 156 17.17 -0.92 26.87
CA ILE A 156 15.87 -1.00 26.16
C ILE A 156 15.94 -0.21 24.86
N LEU A 157 16.50 1.01 24.86
CA LEU A 157 16.67 1.82 23.63
C LEU A 157 17.54 1.10 22.59
N LYS A 158 18.61 0.41 23.02
CA LYS A 158 19.43 -0.45 22.15
C LYS A 158 18.62 -1.62 21.59
N THR A 159 17.83 -2.29 22.43
CA THR A 159 16.94 -3.39 22.01
C THR A 159 15.85 -2.92 21.03
N LEU A 160 15.44 -1.67 21.09
CA LEU A 160 14.52 -1.03 20.15
C LEU A 160 15.20 -0.57 18.87
N ASN A 161 16.51 -0.81 18.71
CA ASN A 161 17.32 -0.39 17.55
C ASN A 161 17.30 1.14 17.31
N PHE A 162 17.40 1.93 18.37
CA PHE A 162 17.37 3.39 18.28
C PHE A 162 18.71 4.04 18.00
N TYR A 163 19.80 3.28 17.97
CA TYR A 163 21.14 3.80 17.79
C TYR A 163 21.75 3.40 16.45
N VAL A 164 22.54 4.32 15.88
CA VAL A 164 23.51 4.06 14.82
C VAL A 164 24.89 4.03 15.46
N ASP A 165 25.70 3.02 15.14
CA ASP A 165 27.08 2.86 15.63
C ASP A 165 27.22 2.94 17.17
N GLY A 166 26.15 2.57 17.88
CA GLY A 166 26.11 2.46 19.35
C GLY A 166 25.94 3.77 20.13
N ASN A 167 26.10 4.94 19.51
CA ASN A 167 26.13 6.21 20.26
C ASN A 167 25.20 7.31 19.73
N SER A 168 24.81 7.27 18.48
CA SER A 168 23.96 8.31 17.89
C SER A 168 22.55 7.78 17.65
N TYR A 169 21.54 8.56 18.00
CA TYR A 169 20.15 8.23 17.67
C TYR A 169 19.91 8.24 16.17
N ASN A 170 19.09 7.29 15.71
CA ASN A 170 18.62 7.23 14.35
C ASN A 170 17.24 7.92 14.18
N ASN A 171 16.75 7.97 12.94
CA ASN A 171 15.44 8.57 12.65
C ASN A 171 14.28 7.80 13.31
N ALA A 172 14.37 6.48 13.50
CA ALA A 172 13.37 5.74 14.25
C ALA A 172 13.25 6.28 15.68
N ALA A 173 14.39 6.47 16.39
CA ALA A 173 14.37 7.07 17.73
C ALA A 173 13.69 8.45 17.71
N ALA A 174 14.06 9.30 16.75
CA ALA A 174 13.48 10.63 16.65
C ALA A 174 11.96 10.61 16.38
N LEU A 175 11.46 9.66 15.61
CA LEU A 175 10.01 9.48 15.38
C LEU A 175 9.24 9.13 16.67
N PHE A 176 9.88 8.44 17.61
CA PHE A 176 9.27 8.11 18.92
C PHE A 176 9.53 9.16 20.00
N ALA A 177 10.39 10.15 19.75
CA ALA A 177 10.67 11.22 20.71
C ALA A 177 9.43 12.11 20.93
N ASP A 178 9.33 12.67 22.14
CA ASP A 178 8.24 13.56 22.55
C ASP A 178 8.10 14.76 21.61
N GLU A 179 9.26 15.29 21.14
CA GLU A 179 9.36 16.36 20.16
C GLU A 179 10.32 15.97 19.05
N ASN A 180 9.93 16.15 17.79
CA ASN A 180 10.72 15.86 16.61
C ASN A 180 10.42 16.84 15.47
N ASP A 181 11.09 16.68 14.32
CA ASP A 181 10.94 17.58 13.18
C ASP A 181 10.22 16.89 11.99
N PHE A 182 9.56 15.76 12.24
CA PHE A 182 8.84 15.02 11.20
C PHE A 182 7.43 15.55 11.00
N SER A 183 6.96 15.46 9.76
CA SER A 183 5.54 15.60 9.43
C SER A 183 4.71 14.57 10.21
N GLY A 184 3.44 14.87 10.41
CA GLY A 184 2.58 14.01 11.24
C GLY A 184 1.25 13.66 10.59
N ILE A 185 0.17 13.83 11.36
CA ILE A 185 -1.20 13.59 10.94
C ILE A 185 -1.98 14.90 10.95
N ASP A 186 -2.63 15.22 9.83
CA ASP A 186 -3.65 16.24 9.72
C ASP A 186 -5.03 15.58 9.62
N MET A 187 -5.95 16.03 10.48
CA MET A 187 -7.32 15.56 10.52
C MET A 187 -8.28 16.70 10.19
N ALA A 188 -9.27 16.43 9.34
CA ALA A 188 -10.33 17.36 9.05
C ALA A 188 -11.69 16.65 9.04
N ARG A 189 -12.68 17.23 9.74
CA ARG A 189 -14.07 16.79 9.70
C ARG A 189 -14.89 17.76 8.89
N PHE A 190 -15.62 17.21 7.90
CA PHE A 190 -16.45 17.99 7.00
C PHE A 190 -17.93 17.89 7.37
N GLY A 191 -18.68 18.93 7.00
CA GLY A 191 -20.14 18.93 6.99
C GLY A 191 -20.70 18.28 5.72
N ASP A 192 -21.81 18.83 5.21
CA ASP A 192 -22.46 18.31 4.00
C ASP A 192 -21.67 18.58 2.71
N SER A 193 -20.64 19.38 2.78
CA SER A 193 -19.71 19.63 1.66
C SER A 193 -18.27 19.81 2.17
N ILE A 194 -17.29 19.57 1.29
CA ILE A 194 -15.87 19.79 1.57
C ILE A 194 -15.50 21.25 1.90
N ASN A 195 -16.40 22.19 1.58
CA ASN A 195 -16.23 23.59 1.90
C ASN A 195 -16.64 23.94 3.35
N ILE A 196 -17.27 22.99 4.07
CA ILE A 196 -17.72 23.17 5.45
C ILE A 196 -16.84 22.35 6.37
N PHE A 197 -15.93 23.02 7.06
CA PHE A 197 -15.09 22.40 8.08
C PHE A 197 -15.78 22.47 9.44
N LEU A 198 -16.07 21.33 10.03
CA LEU A 198 -16.62 21.22 11.37
C LEU A 198 -15.55 21.17 12.44
N ASP A 199 -14.40 20.52 12.13
CA ASP A 199 -13.24 20.49 13.01
C ASP A 199 -11.95 20.28 12.21
N ARG A 200 -10.82 20.74 12.75
CA ARG A 200 -9.47 20.52 12.22
C ARG A 200 -8.49 20.30 13.36
N LYS A 201 -7.66 19.28 13.23
CA LYS A 201 -6.57 18.98 14.18
C LYS A 201 -5.31 18.65 13.39
N SER A 202 -4.18 19.07 13.92
CA SER A 202 -2.86 18.75 13.36
C SER A 202 -1.97 18.24 14.48
N PHE A 203 -1.38 17.08 14.28
CA PHE A 203 -0.47 16.40 15.20
C PHE A 203 0.86 16.19 14.49
N VAL A 204 1.67 17.23 14.45
CA VAL A 204 2.98 17.27 13.81
C VAL A 204 4.07 17.52 14.87
N ASN A 205 5.29 17.13 14.56
CA ASN A 205 6.46 17.34 15.43
C ASN A 205 6.36 16.69 16.81
N VAL A 206 5.52 15.67 16.97
CA VAL A 206 5.32 14.89 18.20
C VAL A 206 5.49 13.40 17.92
N SER A 207 5.69 12.63 19.00
CA SER A 207 5.82 11.16 18.91
C SER A 207 4.75 10.52 18.04
N VAL A 208 5.15 9.58 17.18
CA VAL A 208 4.21 8.79 16.36
C VAL A 208 3.18 8.03 17.19
N LEU A 209 3.52 7.66 18.43
CA LEU A 209 2.57 7.04 19.37
C LEU A 209 1.52 8.03 19.86
N ALA A 210 1.92 9.28 20.12
CA ALA A 210 0.99 10.35 20.48
C ALA A 210 0.06 10.68 19.30
N GLN A 211 0.60 10.76 18.07
CA GLN A 211 -0.18 10.95 16.84
C GLN A 211 -1.24 9.84 16.68
N PHE A 212 -0.82 8.58 16.86
CA PHE A 212 -1.71 7.43 16.81
C PHE A 212 -2.83 7.52 17.86
N ALA A 213 -2.48 7.77 19.12
CA ALA A 213 -3.46 7.85 20.22
C ALA A 213 -4.47 8.99 20.03
N GLU A 214 -4.01 10.17 19.57
CA GLU A 214 -4.92 11.29 19.31
C GLU A 214 -5.83 11.04 18.10
N ALA A 215 -5.35 10.36 17.07
CA ALA A 215 -6.17 9.96 15.94
C ALA A 215 -7.29 8.99 16.36
N ILE A 216 -6.99 8.02 17.24
CA ILE A 216 -8.00 7.10 17.80
C ILE A 216 -9.02 7.87 18.65
N LYS A 217 -8.56 8.76 19.54
CA LYS A 217 -9.44 9.55 20.41
C LYS A 217 -10.41 10.43 19.63
N ILE A 218 -9.96 11.07 18.53
CA ILE A 218 -10.82 11.88 17.65
C ILE A 218 -11.83 11.00 16.91
N PHE A 219 -11.43 9.83 16.49
CA PHE A 219 -12.33 8.86 15.88
C PHE A 219 -13.45 8.44 16.86
N GLU A 220 -13.10 8.09 18.08
CA GLU A 220 -14.08 7.74 19.12
C GLU A 220 -15.03 8.90 19.41
N LEU A 221 -14.53 10.13 19.45
CA LEU A 221 -15.37 11.32 19.66
C LEU A 221 -16.47 11.48 18.60
N TYR A 222 -16.20 11.16 17.33
CA TYR A 222 -17.13 11.45 16.23
C TYR A 222 -17.82 10.24 15.63
N TYR A 223 -17.27 9.04 15.78
CA TYR A 223 -17.79 7.81 15.17
C TYR A 223 -18.18 6.73 16.17
N GLN A 224 -18.12 7.04 17.49
CA GLN A 224 -18.67 6.20 18.54
C GLN A 224 -20.02 6.78 19.00
N TYR A 225 -20.99 5.91 19.29
CA TYR A 225 -22.25 6.26 19.96
C TYR A 225 -22.65 5.17 20.95
N GLU A 226 -23.56 5.49 21.83
CA GLU A 226 -24.12 4.53 22.78
C GLU A 226 -25.54 4.12 22.36
N GLN A 227 -25.83 2.85 22.39
CA GLN A 227 -27.14 2.29 22.11
C GLN A 227 -27.63 1.47 23.30
N ILE A 228 -28.89 1.67 23.68
CA ILE A 228 -29.51 0.86 24.73
C ILE A 228 -30.12 -0.38 24.07
N GLU A 229 -29.60 -1.55 24.41
CA GLU A 229 -30.16 -2.85 24.01
C GLU A 229 -30.67 -3.58 25.26
N GLY A 230 -32.00 -3.66 25.39
CA GLY A 230 -32.62 -4.18 26.61
C GLY A 230 -32.35 -3.30 27.82
N GLN A 231 -31.60 -3.83 28.81
CA GLN A 231 -31.26 -3.11 30.04
C GLN A 231 -29.82 -2.62 30.07
N VAL A 232 -29.04 -2.90 29.02
CA VAL A 232 -27.60 -2.60 28.97
C VAL A 232 -27.33 -1.54 27.90
N ARG A 233 -26.43 -0.62 28.24
CA ARG A 233 -25.92 0.39 27.33
C ARG A 233 -24.65 -0.15 26.69
N GLU A 234 -24.64 -0.25 25.37
CA GLU A 234 -23.49 -0.72 24.59
C GLU A 234 -22.87 0.39 23.73
N LYS A 235 -21.55 0.39 23.66
CA LYS A 235 -20.81 1.24 22.74
C LYS A 235 -20.86 0.64 21.35
N LYS A 236 -21.29 1.42 20.39
CA LYS A 236 -21.34 1.08 18.95
C LYS A 236 -20.51 2.07 18.16
N TYR A 237 -20.08 1.66 16.98
CA TYR A 237 -19.29 2.49 16.09
C TYR A 237 -19.96 2.61 14.74
N LEU A 238 -19.86 3.80 14.14
CA LEU A 238 -20.32 4.06 12.76
C LEU A 238 -19.37 3.47 11.71
N ILE A 239 -18.14 3.19 12.07
CA ILE A 239 -17.10 2.52 11.29
C ILE A 239 -16.47 1.48 12.21
N PRO A 240 -16.17 0.24 11.78
CA PRO A 240 -15.52 -0.74 12.64
C PRO A 240 -14.22 -0.19 13.23
N SER A 241 -14.15 -0.13 14.57
CA SER A 241 -13.02 0.47 15.29
C SER A 241 -11.69 -0.22 14.99
N ASP A 242 -11.72 -1.55 14.82
CA ASP A 242 -10.54 -2.32 14.47
C ASP A 242 -10.01 -1.98 13.07
N ALA A 243 -10.91 -1.74 12.09
CA ALA A 243 -10.51 -1.31 10.76
C ALA A 243 -9.87 0.08 10.77
N TYR A 244 -10.44 1.02 11.53
CA TYR A 244 -9.87 2.36 11.66
C TYR A 244 -8.49 2.34 12.33
N ARG A 245 -8.37 1.64 13.46
CA ARG A 245 -7.11 1.47 14.20
C ARG A 245 -6.02 0.88 13.31
N GLU A 246 -6.33 -0.19 12.61
CA GLU A 246 -5.41 -0.86 11.69
C GLU A 246 -5.00 0.06 10.52
N ALA A 247 -5.95 0.81 9.95
CA ALA A 247 -5.68 1.72 8.84
C ALA A 247 -4.75 2.89 9.25
N VAL A 248 -4.95 3.48 10.45
CA VAL A 248 -4.08 4.55 10.97
C VAL A 248 -2.69 4.02 11.29
N ALA A 249 -2.60 2.84 11.95
CA ALA A 249 -1.32 2.21 12.24
C ALA A 249 -0.55 1.89 10.94
N ASN A 250 -1.22 1.31 9.94
CA ASN A 250 -0.61 1.04 8.63
C ASN A 250 -0.17 2.33 7.93
N ALA A 251 -0.95 3.41 8.03
CA ALA A 251 -0.57 4.70 7.46
C ALA A 251 0.72 5.26 8.07
N LEU A 252 0.95 5.09 9.37
CA LEU A 252 2.18 5.50 10.07
C LEU A 252 3.36 4.55 9.76
N ILE A 253 3.14 3.23 9.83
CA ILE A 253 4.19 2.21 9.67
C ILE A 253 4.71 2.17 8.22
N HIS A 254 3.84 2.25 7.24
CA HIS A 254 4.20 2.12 5.82
C HIS A 254 4.45 3.44 5.10
N ARG A 255 4.33 4.56 5.79
CA ARG A 255 4.65 5.88 5.27
C ARG A 255 6.10 5.98 4.79
N THR A 256 6.30 6.76 3.75
CA THR A 256 7.64 7.20 3.30
C THR A 256 8.05 8.45 4.08
N TRP A 257 8.90 8.28 5.12
CA TRP A 257 9.22 9.33 6.09
C TRP A 257 10.15 10.44 5.58
N ASP A 258 10.83 10.23 4.47
CA ASP A 258 11.63 11.26 3.77
C ASP A 258 10.80 12.20 2.88
N ILE A 259 9.47 11.96 2.78
CA ILE A 259 8.53 12.89 2.17
C ILE A 259 7.98 13.84 3.23
N ASN A 260 8.25 15.14 3.06
CA ASN A 260 7.70 16.18 3.93
C ASN A 260 6.23 16.49 3.56
N SER A 261 5.31 15.58 3.92
CA SER A 261 3.86 15.74 3.72
C SER A 261 3.12 14.97 4.82
N ASN A 262 2.07 15.53 5.39
CA ASN A 262 1.33 14.89 6.46
C ASN A 262 0.46 13.72 5.96
N ILE A 263 0.25 12.71 6.80
CA ILE A 263 -0.87 11.78 6.64
C ILE A 263 -2.15 12.60 6.79
N ARG A 264 -3.10 12.42 5.89
CA ARG A 264 -4.40 13.11 5.94
C ARG A 264 -5.49 12.13 6.33
N ILE A 265 -6.25 12.48 7.36
CA ILE A 265 -7.45 11.76 7.79
C ILE A 265 -8.64 12.68 7.56
N LEU A 266 -9.40 12.40 6.53
CA LEU A 266 -10.56 13.20 6.11
C LEU A 266 -11.84 12.46 6.53
N MET A 267 -12.61 13.10 7.39
CA MET A 267 -13.78 12.55 8.07
C MET A 267 -15.05 13.13 7.47
N TYR A 268 -15.81 12.31 6.76
CA TYR A 268 -17.07 12.66 6.12
C TYR A 268 -18.25 12.02 6.85
N LYS A 269 -19.46 12.42 6.49
CA LYS A 269 -20.68 11.85 7.06
C LYS A 269 -20.85 10.35 6.75
N ASP A 270 -20.37 9.92 5.59
CA ASP A 270 -20.55 8.58 5.03
C ASP A 270 -19.28 7.74 5.00
N LYS A 271 -18.09 8.32 5.25
CA LYS A 271 -16.81 7.62 5.19
C LYS A 271 -15.69 8.35 5.93
N ILE A 272 -14.57 7.66 6.14
CA ILE A 272 -13.26 8.25 6.46
C ILE A 272 -12.28 7.87 5.36
N GLU A 273 -11.46 8.83 4.92
CA GLU A 273 -10.33 8.60 4.02
C GLU A 273 -9.02 8.82 4.78
N ILE A 274 -8.13 7.83 4.74
CA ILE A 274 -6.82 7.87 5.39
C ILE A 274 -5.77 7.78 4.30
N SER A 275 -5.10 8.89 3.98
CA SER A 275 -4.10 9.00 2.91
C SER A 275 -2.70 9.11 3.50
N SER A 276 -1.83 8.16 3.17
CA SER A 276 -0.43 8.11 3.59
C SER A 276 0.50 8.43 2.43
N PRO A 277 1.52 9.28 2.62
CA PRO A 277 2.55 9.55 1.62
C PRO A 277 3.41 8.31 1.32
N GLY A 278 3.63 8.04 0.04
CA GLY A 278 4.38 6.91 -0.49
C GLY A 278 3.48 5.87 -1.15
N GLY A 279 3.91 5.36 -2.33
CA GLY A 279 3.24 4.26 -3.04
C GLY A 279 3.58 2.89 -2.44
N LEU A 280 3.34 1.82 -3.19
CA LEU A 280 3.78 0.49 -2.79
C LEU A 280 5.31 0.38 -2.79
N PRO A 281 5.88 -0.50 -1.96
CA PRO A 281 7.29 -0.87 -2.09
C PRO A 281 7.59 -1.45 -3.47
N SER A 282 8.82 -1.22 -3.97
CA SER A 282 9.26 -1.78 -5.26
C SER A 282 9.06 -3.30 -5.31
N GLY A 283 8.57 -3.80 -6.44
CA GLY A 283 8.35 -5.23 -6.66
C GLY A 283 7.06 -5.80 -6.07
N ILE A 284 6.21 -4.98 -5.43
CA ILE A 284 4.91 -5.41 -4.92
C ILE A 284 3.80 -4.90 -5.82
N SER A 285 3.05 -5.81 -6.40
CA SER A 285 1.85 -5.49 -7.15
C SER A 285 0.66 -5.12 -6.24
N LYS A 286 -0.32 -4.41 -6.80
CA LYS A 286 -1.57 -4.09 -6.10
C LYS A 286 -2.28 -5.36 -5.59
N ASP A 287 -2.29 -6.41 -6.40
CA ASP A 287 -2.95 -7.68 -6.04
C ASP A 287 -2.24 -8.39 -4.89
N GLU A 288 -0.90 -8.41 -4.87
CA GLU A 288 -0.14 -8.98 -3.75
C GLU A 288 -0.35 -8.20 -2.46
N TYR A 289 -0.37 -6.87 -2.54
CA TYR A 289 -0.67 -6.01 -1.39
C TYR A 289 -2.08 -6.27 -0.83
N LEU A 290 -3.11 -6.28 -1.67
CA LEU A 290 -4.50 -6.50 -1.26
C LEU A 290 -4.74 -7.91 -0.73
N ASN A 291 -4.07 -8.92 -1.32
CA ASN A 291 -4.16 -10.31 -0.87
C ASN A 291 -3.29 -10.62 0.36
N GLY A 292 -2.45 -9.68 0.81
CA GLY A 292 -1.59 -9.85 1.98
C GLY A 292 -0.68 -11.09 1.89
N ARG A 293 -0.22 -11.43 0.69
CA ARG A 293 0.67 -12.59 0.46
C ARG A 293 2.13 -12.26 0.75
N VAL A 294 2.49 -11.00 0.59
CA VAL A 294 3.85 -10.49 0.81
C VAL A 294 3.78 -9.33 1.79
N SER A 295 4.62 -9.34 2.80
CA SER A 295 4.78 -8.25 3.76
C SER A 295 6.18 -7.67 3.62
N VAL A 296 6.28 -6.49 3.02
CA VAL A 296 7.52 -5.70 2.98
C VAL A 296 7.36 -4.50 3.88
N LEU A 297 8.12 -4.49 4.97
CA LEU A 297 8.12 -3.39 5.92
C LEU A 297 9.04 -2.28 5.41
N ARG A 298 8.50 -1.09 5.19
CA ARG A 298 9.30 0.09 4.86
C ARG A 298 10.03 0.65 6.07
N ASN A 299 9.42 0.52 7.26
CA ASN A 299 9.95 0.99 8.53
C ASN A 299 9.88 -0.15 9.57
N PRO A 300 10.81 -1.12 9.52
CA PRO A 300 10.77 -2.31 10.36
C PRO A 300 10.93 -2.01 11.86
N THR A 301 11.69 -0.98 12.24
CA THR A 301 11.83 -0.56 13.64
C THR A 301 10.51 -0.01 14.17
N LEU A 302 9.85 0.85 13.39
CA LEU A 302 8.52 1.39 13.71
C LEU A 302 7.51 0.24 13.89
N ALA A 303 7.44 -0.66 12.91
CA ALA A 303 6.54 -1.81 12.93
C ALA A 303 6.75 -2.70 14.17
N ASN A 304 8.01 -2.98 14.52
CA ASN A 304 8.35 -3.80 15.68
C ASN A 304 7.87 -3.15 17.00
N ILE A 305 8.01 -1.84 17.15
CA ILE A 305 7.55 -1.15 18.37
C ILE A 305 6.02 -1.15 18.47
N PHE A 306 5.32 -0.86 17.37
CA PHE A 306 3.85 -0.97 17.32
C PHE A 306 3.36 -2.39 17.63
N TYR A 307 4.07 -3.43 17.15
CA TYR A 307 3.78 -4.82 17.49
C TYR A 307 4.00 -5.13 18.96
N ARG A 308 5.17 -4.72 19.54
CA ARG A 308 5.45 -4.91 20.97
C ARG A 308 4.41 -4.23 21.86
N LEU A 309 3.92 -3.08 21.44
CA LEU A 309 2.82 -2.36 22.10
C LEU A 309 1.43 -2.96 21.77
N LYS A 310 1.34 -4.07 21.05
CA LYS A 310 0.09 -4.75 20.68
C LYS A 310 -0.89 -3.88 19.88
N TYR A 311 -0.37 -2.89 19.17
CA TYR A 311 -1.19 -2.04 18.30
C TYR A 311 -1.44 -2.67 16.93
N VAL A 312 -0.51 -3.48 16.44
CA VAL A 312 -0.58 -4.20 15.15
C VAL A 312 -0.02 -5.62 15.27
N GLU A 313 -0.23 -6.42 14.22
CA GLU A 313 0.43 -7.70 14.00
C GLU A 313 1.43 -7.61 12.83
N ILE A 314 2.53 -8.36 12.87
CA ILE A 314 3.62 -8.25 11.88
C ILE A 314 3.40 -9.14 10.63
N PHE A 315 2.41 -10.03 10.64
CA PHE A 315 2.26 -11.08 9.61
C PHE A 315 1.69 -10.62 8.25
N GLY A 316 1.72 -9.31 7.92
CA GLY A 316 1.16 -8.81 6.67
C GLY A 316 -0.37 -8.94 6.56
N THR A 317 -1.06 -9.11 7.67
CA THR A 317 -2.50 -9.32 7.73
C THR A 317 -3.32 -8.05 7.85
N GLY A 318 -2.70 -6.86 7.91
CA GLY A 318 -3.38 -5.59 8.18
C GLY A 318 -4.50 -5.28 7.20
N VAL A 319 -4.24 -5.36 5.89
CA VAL A 319 -5.27 -5.18 4.85
C VAL A 319 -6.42 -6.19 5.01
N ARG A 320 -6.10 -7.46 5.26
CA ARG A 320 -7.10 -8.49 5.47
C ARG A 320 -7.95 -8.24 6.72
N ARG A 321 -7.36 -7.73 7.81
CA ARG A 321 -8.11 -7.36 9.02
C ARG A 321 -9.08 -6.22 8.78
N ILE A 322 -8.67 -5.22 7.99
CA ILE A 322 -9.58 -4.15 7.58
C ILE A 322 -10.75 -4.72 6.79
N ILE A 323 -10.49 -5.60 5.82
CA ILE A 323 -11.53 -6.26 5.01
C ILE A 323 -12.43 -7.14 5.89
N GLU A 324 -11.85 -7.94 6.79
CA GLU A 324 -12.59 -8.84 7.69
C GLU A 324 -13.49 -8.08 8.67
N ALA A 325 -13.05 -6.91 9.17
CA ALA A 325 -13.86 -6.06 10.03
C ALA A 325 -15.14 -5.56 9.33
N TYR A 326 -15.15 -5.55 8.00
CA TYR A 326 -16.33 -5.21 7.19
C TYR A 326 -17.06 -6.42 6.61
N ARG A 327 -16.68 -7.65 7.00
CA ARG A 327 -17.21 -8.88 6.39
C ARG A 327 -18.73 -8.95 6.41
N ASP A 328 -19.32 -8.65 7.55
CA ASP A 328 -20.77 -8.77 7.78
C ASP A 328 -21.58 -7.54 7.30
N TYR A 329 -20.91 -6.53 6.73
CA TYR A 329 -21.55 -5.31 6.27
C TYR A 329 -21.64 -5.25 4.74
N ILE A 330 -22.69 -4.60 4.23
CA ILE A 330 -22.89 -4.37 2.79
C ILE A 330 -21.78 -3.55 2.19
N VAL A 331 -21.43 -2.45 2.87
CA VAL A 331 -20.35 -1.56 2.46
C VAL A 331 -19.01 -2.22 2.74
N LYS A 332 -18.07 -2.05 1.83
CA LYS A 332 -16.71 -2.61 1.93
C LYS A 332 -15.68 -1.48 1.89
N PRO A 333 -14.52 -1.66 2.54
CA PRO A 333 -13.43 -0.70 2.44
C PRO A 333 -12.87 -0.68 1.02
N ASP A 334 -12.34 0.47 0.59
CA ASP A 334 -11.63 0.61 -0.67
C ASP A 334 -10.17 1.04 -0.45
N PHE A 335 -9.30 0.67 -1.39
CA PHE A 335 -7.86 0.92 -1.35
C PHE A 335 -7.42 1.59 -2.64
N LEU A 336 -7.22 2.90 -2.58
CA LEU A 336 -6.76 3.71 -3.70
C LEU A 336 -5.22 3.76 -3.67
N ILE A 337 -4.60 2.98 -4.53
CA ILE A 337 -3.14 2.84 -4.61
C ILE A 337 -2.65 3.63 -5.81
N ASN A 338 -1.88 4.68 -5.55
CA ASN A 338 -1.23 5.51 -6.53
C ASN A 338 0.29 5.44 -6.38
N GLU A 339 1.03 6.00 -7.32
CA GLU A 339 2.49 6.01 -7.31
C GLU A 339 3.08 6.64 -6.03
N ASN A 340 2.47 7.74 -5.53
CA ASN A 340 3.00 8.53 -4.41
C ASN A 340 2.09 8.55 -3.18
N THR A 341 0.98 7.83 -3.18
CA THR A 341 0.03 7.80 -2.06
C THR A 341 -0.74 6.48 -2.01
N ILE A 342 -1.02 6.02 -0.80
CA ILE A 342 -2.00 4.97 -0.55
C ILE A 342 -3.11 5.59 0.30
N THR A 343 -4.36 5.47 -0.17
CA THR A 343 -5.54 5.95 0.56
C THR A 343 -6.43 4.76 0.88
N ILE A 344 -6.77 4.61 2.16
CA ILE A 344 -7.75 3.64 2.65
C ILE A 344 -9.05 4.39 2.88
N VAL A 345 -10.12 3.92 2.26
CA VAL A 345 -11.49 4.47 2.41
C VAL A 345 -12.30 3.53 3.28
N LEU A 346 -12.75 4.01 4.42
CA LEU A 346 -13.55 3.27 5.39
C LEU A 346 -14.98 3.83 5.40
N PRO A 347 -15.95 3.18 4.75
CA PRO A 347 -17.33 3.67 4.73
C PRO A 347 -18.03 3.50 6.08
N VAL A 348 -18.96 4.41 6.38
CA VAL A 348 -19.86 4.29 7.53
C VAL A 348 -20.78 3.09 7.32
N ILE A 349 -20.84 2.23 8.36
CA ILE A 349 -21.73 1.06 8.37
C ILE A 349 -23.15 1.48 8.78
N ASN A 350 -24.13 1.06 8.00
CA ASN A 350 -25.51 1.19 8.42
C ASN A 350 -25.92 -0.09 9.17
N THR A 351 -26.29 0.03 10.44
CA THR A 351 -26.72 -1.11 11.26
C THR A 351 -27.93 -1.86 10.70
N SER A 352 -28.80 -1.18 9.94
CA SER A 352 -29.90 -1.82 9.20
C SER A 352 -29.43 -2.65 7.99
N GLY A 353 -28.19 -2.49 7.59
CA GLY A 353 -27.55 -3.17 6.46
C GLY A 353 -26.65 -4.34 6.85
N LYS A 354 -26.66 -4.80 8.11
CA LYS A 354 -25.89 -5.99 8.49
C LYS A 354 -26.46 -7.24 7.84
N MET A 355 -25.60 -8.01 7.19
CA MET A 355 -25.99 -9.29 6.60
C MET A 355 -25.99 -10.37 7.67
N THR A 356 -26.97 -11.28 7.60
CA THR A 356 -26.91 -12.53 8.37
C THR A 356 -25.87 -13.47 7.75
N THR A 357 -25.42 -14.47 8.50
CA THR A 357 -24.50 -15.52 8.00
C THR A 357 -25.03 -16.20 6.74
N ASP A 358 -26.35 -16.44 6.68
CA ASP A 358 -27.00 -17.06 5.52
C ASP A 358 -27.05 -16.11 4.30
N GLU A 359 -27.28 -14.81 4.53
CA GLU A 359 -27.24 -13.79 3.47
C GLU A 359 -25.82 -13.64 2.92
N GLN A 360 -24.81 -13.61 3.80
CA GLN A 360 -23.40 -13.57 3.37
C GLN A 360 -23.06 -14.79 2.51
N LYS A 361 -23.44 -15.98 2.94
CA LYS A 361 -23.23 -17.22 2.18
C LYS A 361 -23.91 -17.17 0.80
N LEU A 362 -25.07 -16.52 0.70
CA LEU A 362 -25.73 -16.32 -0.59
C LEU A 362 -25.04 -15.28 -1.45
N VAL A 363 -24.50 -14.22 -0.87
CA VAL A 363 -23.73 -13.19 -1.60
C VAL A 363 -22.40 -13.76 -2.14
N ASP A 364 -21.73 -14.62 -1.37
CA ASP A 364 -20.44 -15.22 -1.72
C ASP A 364 -20.49 -16.12 -2.98
N VAL A 365 -21.66 -16.54 -3.42
CA VAL A 365 -21.80 -17.32 -4.67
C VAL A 365 -21.79 -16.46 -5.93
N PHE A 366 -21.88 -15.13 -5.78
CA PHE A 366 -21.86 -14.20 -6.91
C PHE A 366 -20.44 -13.71 -7.20
N THR A 367 -20.08 -13.64 -8.48
CA THR A 367 -18.94 -12.87 -8.96
C THR A 367 -19.41 -11.50 -9.41
N LYS A 368 -18.51 -10.52 -9.56
CA LYS A 368 -18.83 -9.13 -9.98
C LYS A 368 -19.61 -9.04 -11.31
N THR A 369 -19.57 -10.07 -12.13
CA THR A 369 -20.15 -10.09 -13.48
C THR A 369 -21.18 -11.21 -13.66
N SER A 370 -21.50 -11.99 -12.62
CA SER A 370 -22.44 -13.10 -12.73
C SER A 370 -23.88 -12.65 -12.58
N VAL A 371 -24.72 -13.13 -13.48
CA VAL A 371 -26.18 -13.10 -13.32
C VAL A 371 -26.61 -14.54 -13.08
N LEU A 372 -27.15 -14.83 -11.90
CA LEU A 372 -27.55 -16.18 -11.48
C LEU A 372 -29.07 -16.30 -11.46
N SER A 373 -29.59 -17.40 -11.97
CA SER A 373 -30.98 -17.78 -11.80
C SER A 373 -31.27 -18.26 -10.38
N SER A 374 -32.53 -18.32 -9.98
CA SER A 374 -32.90 -18.85 -8.67
C SER A 374 -32.45 -20.30 -8.46
N SER A 375 -32.39 -21.12 -9.51
CA SER A 375 -31.95 -22.52 -9.45
C SER A 375 -30.43 -22.61 -9.20
N GLU A 376 -29.62 -21.79 -9.89
CA GLU A 376 -28.17 -21.74 -9.69
C GLU A 376 -27.81 -21.22 -8.30
N MET A 377 -28.54 -20.21 -7.79
CA MET A 377 -28.36 -19.76 -6.40
C MET A 377 -28.65 -20.85 -5.38
N VAL A 378 -29.69 -21.66 -5.60
CA VAL A 378 -30.04 -22.82 -4.74
C VAL A 378 -28.91 -23.83 -4.73
N GLU A 379 -28.40 -24.19 -5.91
CA GLU A 379 -27.32 -25.16 -6.06
C GLU A 379 -26.02 -24.70 -5.42
N LEU A 380 -25.59 -23.49 -5.72
CA LEU A 380 -24.31 -22.93 -5.26
C LEU A 380 -24.32 -22.62 -3.75
N ALA A 381 -25.39 -22.04 -3.22
CA ALA A 381 -25.47 -21.70 -1.80
C ALA A 381 -25.85 -22.91 -0.90
N GLY A 382 -26.38 -23.98 -1.49
CA GLY A 382 -26.79 -25.19 -0.74
C GLY A 382 -28.01 -24.99 0.17
N PHE A 383 -28.86 -24.00 -0.13
CA PHE A 383 -30.11 -23.75 0.59
C PHE A 383 -31.31 -24.32 -0.18
N ASN A 384 -32.45 -24.59 0.49
CA ASN A 384 -33.66 -24.87 -0.22
C ASN A 384 -34.23 -23.63 -0.93
N LYS A 385 -35.07 -23.85 -1.95
CA LYS A 385 -35.58 -22.78 -2.82
C LYS A 385 -36.33 -21.69 -2.04
N ALA A 386 -37.11 -22.03 -1.05
CA ALA A 386 -37.88 -21.05 -0.26
C ALA A 386 -36.96 -20.15 0.56
N LYS A 387 -35.91 -20.71 1.20
CA LYS A 387 -34.90 -19.96 1.95
C LYS A 387 -34.11 -19.07 1.01
N THR A 388 -33.64 -19.59 -0.13
CA THR A 388 -32.86 -18.84 -1.11
C THR A 388 -33.61 -17.60 -1.61
N LEU A 389 -34.90 -17.77 -2.01
CA LEU A 389 -35.71 -16.66 -2.48
C LEU A 389 -36.01 -15.62 -1.40
N ARG A 390 -36.23 -16.05 -0.15
CA ARG A 390 -36.43 -15.13 0.97
C ARG A 390 -35.16 -14.34 1.26
N LEU A 391 -33.98 -14.96 1.24
CA LEU A 391 -32.67 -14.29 1.41
C LEU A 391 -32.40 -13.36 0.24
N ALA A 392 -32.66 -13.78 -0.99
CA ALA A 392 -32.49 -12.92 -2.18
C ALA A 392 -33.39 -11.67 -2.11
N GLN A 393 -34.66 -11.81 -1.66
CA GLN A 393 -35.55 -10.67 -1.48
C GLN A 393 -35.00 -9.72 -0.39
N SER A 394 -34.57 -10.24 0.76
CA SER A 394 -33.95 -9.44 1.81
C SER A 394 -32.69 -8.69 1.30
N LEU A 395 -31.88 -9.32 0.47
CA LEU A 395 -30.71 -8.70 -0.14
C LEU A 395 -31.08 -7.65 -1.19
N ILE A 396 -32.19 -7.81 -1.90
CA ILE A 396 -32.74 -6.79 -2.80
C ILE A 396 -33.23 -5.58 -2.00
N ASP A 397 -33.97 -5.82 -0.91
CA ASP A 397 -34.47 -4.76 -0.03
C ASP A 397 -33.33 -3.98 0.64
N LYS A 398 -32.20 -4.64 0.86
CA LYS A 398 -30.92 -4.04 1.34
C LYS A 398 -30.11 -3.37 0.23
N GLY A 399 -30.51 -3.46 -1.04
CA GLY A 399 -29.81 -2.89 -2.19
C GLY A 399 -28.51 -3.61 -2.58
N ILE A 400 -28.32 -4.86 -2.13
CA ILE A 400 -27.12 -5.67 -2.44
C ILE A 400 -27.27 -6.41 -3.76
N LEU A 401 -28.47 -7.00 -3.95
CA LEU A 401 -28.83 -7.67 -5.19
C LEU A 401 -29.83 -6.83 -5.96
N LYS A 402 -29.79 -6.95 -7.27
CA LYS A 402 -30.85 -6.52 -8.18
C LYS A 402 -31.41 -7.69 -8.92
N ARG A 403 -32.69 -7.58 -9.25
CA ARG A 403 -33.40 -8.54 -10.08
C ARG A 403 -33.35 -8.08 -11.52
N GLU A 404 -32.93 -8.94 -12.43
CA GLU A 404 -32.86 -8.67 -13.86
C GLU A 404 -33.81 -9.61 -14.61
N GLY A 405 -34.55 -9.06 -15.60
CA GLY A 405 -35.50 -9.82 -16.40
C GLY A 405 -36.82 -10.10 -15.70
N GLU A 406 -37.76 -10.69 -16.45
CA GLU A 406 -39.09 -11.06 -15.99
C GLU A 406 -39.44 -12.53 -16.28
N GLY A 407 -40.32 -13.10 -15.46
CA GLY A 407 -40.84 -14.45 -15.66
C GLY A 407 -39.78 -15.55 -15.54
N ARG A 408 -39.69 -16.42 -16.56
CA ARG A 408 -38.69 -17.51 -16.60
C ARG A 408 -37.27 -17.07 -16.83
N ALA A 409 -37.06 -15.87 -17.32
CA ALA A 409 -35.75 -15.28 -17.56
C ALA A 409 -35.26 -14.41 -16.39
N THR A 410 -35.87 -14.52 -15.22
CA THR A 410 -35.43 -13.78 -14.02
C THR A 410 -34.05 -14.25 -13.54
N GLY A 411 -33.10 -13.32 -13.53
CA GLY A 411 -31.79 -13.46 -12.94
C GLY A 411 -31.58 -12.51 -11.77
N TYR A 412 -30.52 -12.75 -11.03
CA TYR A 412 -30.07 -11.91 -9.90
C TYR A 412 -28.60 -11.60 -10.10
N SER A 413 -28.20 -10.35 -9.84
CA SER A 413 -26.80 -9.92 -9.89
C SER A 413 -26.48 -9.00 -8.70
N LEU A 414 -25.20 -8.83 -8.41
CA LEU A 414 -24.76 -7.81 -7.47
C LEU A 414 -25.04 -6.41 -8.04
N ASN A 415 -25.42 -5.49 -7.16
CA ASN A 415 -25.72 -4.11 -7.52
C ASN A 415 -24.46 -3.33 -7.88
#